data_1b8ec7191f2cb5fb254471327eaed1c4
#
_entry.id   1b8ec7191f2cb5fb254471327eaed1c4
#
_cell.length_a   1.000
_cell.length_b   1.000
_cell.length_c   1.000
_cell.angle_alpha   90.00
_cell.angle_beta   90.00
_cell.angle_gamma   90.00
#
_symmetry.space_group_name_H-M   'P 1'
#
loop_
_entity.id
_entity.type
_entity.pdbx_description
1 polymer ?
#
loop_
_entity_poly.entity_id
_entity_poly.type
_entity_poly.pdbx_seq_one_letter_code
_entity_poly.pdbx_strand_id
1 'polypeptide(L)'
;QGNYQALKECEKAGIQIVPATGRGVGGIPPMIRELPGANYAITTNGAVVADLKNNKAIKTCGLSNEMIQRILNIAKKYHSATDPFIDGRAITEPASIDHMDEFGLSPEMQKLIRDTREVVPSVMEYVKTTGAEAEKVNIFMADLEEREVLRKELMAIPELSISSSMYNNLEVNAKGADKGSALLWLA
;
A
#
# COMPACT_ATOMS: atom_id res chain seq x y z
N GLN A 1 25.48 8.12 3.48
CA GLN A 1 26.24 7.83 4.74
C GLN A 1 25.82 8.75 5.90
N GLY A 2 25.66 10.09 5.69
CA GLY A 2 25.33 11.04 6.77
C GLY A 2 23.98 10.76 7.46
N ASN A 3 22.93 10.49 6.70
CA ASN A 3 21.60 10.19 7.27
C ASN A 3 21.59 8.95 8.17
N TYR A 4 22.33 7.90 7.78
CA TYR A 4 22.42 6.68 8.59
C TYR A 4 23.16 6.91 9.92
N GLN A 5 24.22 7.76 9.88
CA GLN A 5 24.93 8.14 11.10
C GLN A 5 24.05 8.97 12.03
N ALA A 6 23.26 9.92 11.50
CA ALA A 6 22.32 10.70 12.29
C ALA A 6 21.24 9.81 12.96
N LEU A 7 20.73 8.80 12.26
CA LEU A 7 19.78 7.82 12.84
C LEU A 7 20.40 7.06 14.02
N LYS A 8 21.67 6.67 13.92
CA LYS A 8 22.37 6.01 15.04
C LYS A 8 22.58 6.95 16.24
N GLU A 9 22.78 8.23 16.00
CA GLU A 9 22.89 9.22 17.07
C GLU A 9 21.54 9.44 17.76
N CYS A 10 20.45 9.49 17.00
CA CYS A 10 19.10 9.53 17.56
C CYS A 10 18.82 8.33 18.47
N GLU A 11 19.17 7.13 18.02
CA GLU A 11 19.04 5.92 18.84
C GLU A 11 19.83 6.03 20.16
N LYS A 12 21.12 6.44 20.11
CA LYS A 12 21.95 6.63 21.31
C LYS A 12 21.35 7.66 22.28
N ALA A 13 20.62 8.64 21.76
CA ALA A 13 19.89 9.63 22.55
C ALA A 13 18.54 9.13 23.09
N GLY A 14 18.19 7.86 22.86
CA GLY A 14 16.92 7.27 23.29
C GLY A 14 15.72 7.66 22.43
N ILE A 15 15.95 8.25 21.24
CA ILE A 15 14.88 8.65 20.33
C ILE A 15 14.42 7.42 19.54
N GLN A 16 13.11 7.14 19.58
CA GLN A 16 12.51 6.07 18.80
C GLN A 16 12.44 6.45 17.33
N ILE A 17 12.87 5.52 16.46
CA ILE A 17 12.83 5.69 15.02
C ILE A 17 11.64 4.87 14.47
N VAL A 18 10.69 5.56 13.86
CA VAL A 18 9.48 4.92 13.30
C VAL A 18 9.42 5.21 11.79
N PRO A 19 9.85 4.28 10.94
CA PRO A 19 9.64 4.39 9.50
C PRO A 19 8.16 4.49 9.16
N ALA A 20 7.78 5.48 8.35
CA ALA A 20 6.39 5.67 7.89
C ALA A 20 6.34 5.69 6.35
N THR A 21 5.70 4.69 5.75
CA THR A 21 5.76 4.44 4.30
C THR A 21 4.41 4.00 3.72
N GLY A 22 4.24 4.23 2.40
CA GLY A 22 3.13 3.62 1.64
C GLY A 22 3.39 2.16 1.22
N ARG A 23 4.59 1.64 1.46
CA ARG A 23 4.94 0.24 1.17
C ARG A 23 4.38 -0.68 2.26
N GLY A 24 4.15 -1.94 1.91
CA GLY A 24 3.96 -2.99 2.91
C GLY A 24 5.23 -3.23 3.73
N VAL A 25 5.12 -3.96 4.82
CA VAL A 25 6.23 -4.27 5.75
C VAL A 25 7.44 -4.88 5.04
N GLY A 26 7.20 -5.77 4.06
CA GLY A 26 8.25 -6.39 3.25
C GLY A 26 9.02 -5.40 2.36
N GLY A 27 8.43 -4.24 2.06
CA GLY A 27 9.04 -3.18 1.24
C GLY A 27 9.93 -2.21 2.01
N ILE A 28 10.07 -2.34 3.32
CA ILE A 28 10.99 -1.52 4.12
C ILE A 28 12.42 -2.01 3.84
N PRO A 29 13.35 -1.12 3.42
CA PRO A 29 14.73 -1.51 3.17
C PRO A 29 15.37 -2.19 4.39
N PRO A 30 16.15 -3.29 4.21
CA PRO A 30 16.77 -4.00 5.33
C PRO A 30 17.57 -3.08 6.26
N MET A 31 18.34 -2.15 5.68
CA MET A 31 19.14 -1.19 6.46
C MET A 31 18.32 -0.31 7.42
N ILE A 32 17.03 -0.12 7.16
CA ILE A 32 16.12 0.64 8.04
C ILE A 32 15.45 -0.31 9.04
N ARG A 33 15.04 -1.50 8.59
CA ARG A 33 14.44 -2.52 9.44
C ARG A 33 15.39 -3.00 10.55
N GLU A 34 16.69 -3.04 10.23
CA GLU A 34 17.75 -3.51 11.13
C GLU A 34 18.35 -2.41 12.01
N LEU A 35 17.86 -1.17 11.92
CA LEU A 35 18.27 -0.11 12.82
C LEU A 35 17.86 -0.47 14.25
N PRO A 36 18.78 -0.46 15.23
CA PRO A 36 18.49 -0.86 16.60
C PRO A 36 17.34 -0.09 17.26
N GLY A 37 17.17 1.20 16.92
CA GLY A 37 16.07 2.04 17.41
C GLY A 37 14.74 1.89 16.66
N ALA A 38 14.68 1.11 15.55
CA ALA A 38 13.48 0.92 14.76
C ALA A 38 12.68 -0.30 15.26
N ASN A 39 11.92 -0.13 16.32
CA ASN A 39 11.09 -1.21 16.87
C ASN A 39 9.73 -1.35 16.16
N TYR A 40 9.21 -0.26 15.65
CA TYR A 40 7.90 -0.19 15.00
C TYR A 40 8.01 0.44 13.62
N ALA A 41 7.06 0.17 12.76
CA ALA A 41 6.89 0.83 11.47
C ALA A 41 5.42 1.10 11.18
N ILE A 42 5.15 2.21 10.50
CA ILE A 42 3.86 2.55 9.94
C ILE A 42 3.93 2.25 8.45
N THR A 43 3.11 1.33 7.97
CA THR A 43 3.14 0.82 6.59
C THR A 43 1.80 1.01 5.89
N THR A 44 1.78 0.80 4.57
CA THR A 44 0.57 0.86 3.74
C THR A 44 -0.23 2.15 3.97
N ASN A 45 0.49 3.30 3.98
CA ASN A 45 -0.03 4.65 4.24
C ASN A 45 -0.57 4.91 5.66
N GLY A 46 -0.40 3.99 6.60
CA GLY A 46 -0.94 4.06 7.95
C GLY A 46 -2.03 3.02 8.22
N ALA A 47 -2.32 2.17 7.23
CA ALA A 47 -3.25 1.06 7.42
C ALA A 47 -2.72 0.01 8.42
N VAL A 48 -1.39 -0.11 8.54
CA VAL A 48 -0.76 -1.06 9.47
C VAL A 48 0.29 -0.38 10.32
N VAL A 49 0.24 -0.62 11.63
CA VAL A 49 1.36 -0.41 12.55
C VAL A 49 1.95 -1.79 12.86
N ALA A 50 3.21 -1.97 12.53
CA ALA A 50 3.92 -3.24 12.69
C ALA A 50 4.96 -3.18 13.79
N ASP A 51 5.02 -4.20 14.63
CA ASP A 51 6.15 -4.52 15.49
C ASP A 51 7.19 -5.26 14.64
N LEU A 52 8.31 -4.60 14.40
CA LEU A 52 9.37 -5.14 13.53
C LEU A 52 10.17 -6.27 14.19
N LYS A 53 10.25 -6.29 15.54
CA LYS A 53 10.96 -7.34 16.28
C LYS A 53 10.20 -8.66 16.25
N ASN A 54 8.89 -8.60 16.45
CA ASN A 54 8.03 -9.76 16.50
C ASN A 54 7.41 -10.10 15.13
N ASN A 55 7.71 -9.30 14.10
CA ASN A 55 7.14 -9.41 12.75
C ASN A 55 5.60 -9.53 12.76
N LYS A 56 4.94 -8.68 13.52
CA LYS A 56 3.50 -8.74 13.77
C LYS A 56 2.84 -7.37 13.57
N ALA A 57 1.70 -7.34 12.90
CA ALA A 57 0.81 -6.19 12.94
C ALA A 57 0.22 -6.02 14.35
N ILE A 58 0.37 -4.84 14.94
CA ILE A 58 -0.18 -4.49 16.26
C ILE A 58 -1.40 -3.58 16.17
N LYS A 59 -1.60 -2.95 15.02
CA LYS A 59 -2.83 -2.22 14.66
C LYS A 59 -3.05 -2.35 13.16
N THR A 60 -4.31 -2.53 12.77
CA THR A 60 -4.76 -2.49 11.38
C THR A 60 -5.93 -1.52 11.24
N CYS A 61 -6.00 -0.83 10.10
CA CYS A 61 -7.14 -0.02 9.66
C CYS A 61 -7.33 -0.33 8.17
N GLY A 62 -7.95 -1.47 7.89
CA GLY A 62 -8.09 -2.04 6.55
C GLY A 62 -9.44 -1.76 5.90
N LEU A 63 -9.53 -2.13 4.64
CA LEU A 63 -10.74 -2.19 3.85
C LEU A 63 -11.41 -3.55 4.06
N SER A 64 -12.70 -3.56 4.36
CA SER A 64 -13.45 -4.82 4.44
C SER A 64 -13.48 -5.53 3.09
N ASN A 65 -13.70 -6.83 3.12
CA ASN A 65 -13.85 -7.64 1.91
C ASN A 65 -14.90 -7.08 0.94
N GLU A 66 -16.05 -6.67 1.45
CA GLU A 66 -17.13 -6.05 0.66
C GLU A 66 -16.68 -4.73 0.03
N MET A 67 -15.91 -3.92 0.78
CA MET A 67 -15.40 -2.65 0.26
C MET A 67 -14.37 -2.86 -0.85
N ILE A 68 -13.50 -3.86 -0.71
CA ILE A 68 -12.54 -4.24 -1.77
C ILE A 68 -13.30 -4.63 -3.04
N GLN A 69 -14.29 -5.52 -2.93
CA GLN A 69 -15.11 -5.92 -4.08
C GLN A 69 -15.80 -4.72 -4.75
N ARG A 70 -16.31 -3.77 -3.95
CA ARG A 70 -16.91 -2.53 -4.45
C ARG A 70 -15.90 -1.69 -5.22
N ILE A 71 -14.69 -1.48 -4.68
CA ILE A 71 -13.61 -0.74 -5.33
C ILE A 71 -13.22 -1.41 -6.66
N LEU A 72 -13.02 -2.73 -6.66
CA LEU A 72 -12.66 -3.50 -7.85
C LEU A 72 -13.76 -3.41 -8.93
N ASN A 73 -15.03 -3.48 -8.55
CA ASN A 73 -16.16 -3.33 -9.49
C ASN A 73 -16.25 -1.92 -10.08
N ILE A 74 -15.89 -0.89 -9.31
CA ILE A 74 -15.83 0.48 -9.81
C ILE A 74 -14.65 0.62 -10.78
N ALA A 75 -13.45 0.19 -10.37
CA ALA A 75 -12.24 0.29 -11.18
C ALA A 75 -12.34 -0.48 -12.52
N LYS A 76 -13.04 -1.61 -12.53
CA LYS A 76 -13.27 -2.43 -13.73
C LYS A 76 -13.99 -1.70 -14.87
N LYS A 77 -14.67 -0.60 -14.60
CA LYS A 77 -15.34 0.22 -15.65
C LYS A 77 -14.32 0.98 -16.52
N TYR A 78 -13.08 1.07 -16.08
CA TYR A 78 -12.01 1.85 -16.68
C TYR A 78 -10.85 0.92 -17.08
N HIS A 79 -10.01 1.40 -18.00
CA HIS A 79 -8.75 0.71 -18.31
C HIS A 79 -7.77 0.89 -17.15
N SER A 80 -7.79 -0.03 -16.21
CA SER A 80 -7.02 0.05 -14.97
C SER A 80 -6.44 -1.30 -14.54
N ALA A 81 -5.28 -1.26 -13.88
CA ALA A 81 -4.70 -2.39 -13.18
C ALA A 81 -4.84 -2.19 -11.68
N THR A 82 -5.36 -3.19 -10.96
CA THR A 82 -5.65 -3.10 -9.53
C THR A 82 -4.83 -4.09 -8.72
N ASP A 83 -4.15 -3.59 -7.68
CA ASP A 83 -3.36 -4.38 -6.75
C ASP A 83 -3.88 -4.17 -5.31
N PRO A 84 -4.80 -4.98 -4.77
CA PRO A 84 -5.08 -5.00 -3.33
C PRO A 84 -3.88 -5.52 -2.55
N PHE A 85 -3.58 -4.87 -1.42
CA PHE A 85 -2.55 -5.29 -0.47
C PHE A 85 -3.21 -6.09 0.64
N ILE A 86 -2.89 -7.38 0.70
CA ILE A 86 -3.46 -8.35 1.64
C ILE A 86 -2.31 -9.03 2.38
N ASP A 87 -2.33 -9.00 3.70
CA ASP A 87 -1.27 -9.56 4.56
C ASP A 87 0.14 -9.07 4.17
N GLY A 88 0.26 -7.77 3.88
CA GLY A 88 1.53 -7.13 3.49
C GLY A 88 2.01 -7.41 2.07
N ARG A 89 1.25 -8.16 1.26
CA ARG A 89 1.56 -8.53 -0.13
C ARG A 89 0.57 -7.90 -1.09
N ALA A 90 1.04 -7.42 -2.22
CA ALA A 90 0.14 -6.96 -3.28
C ALA A 90 -0.24 -8.13 -4.18
N ILE A 91 -1.54 -8.29 -4.41
CA ILE A 91 -2.12 -9.34 -5.24
C ILE A 91 -2.49 -8.74 -6.59
N THR A 92 -2.14 -9.40 -7.69
CA THR A 92 -2.38 -8.90 -9.04
C THR A 92 -2.81 -10.00 -10.01
N GLU A 93 -3.27 -9.62 -11.20
CA GLU A 93 -3.65 -10.54 -12.28
C GLU A 93 -2.55 -10.62 -13.37
N PRO A 94 -2.46 -11.73 -14.14
CA PRO A 94 -1.49 -11.85 -15.23
C PRO A 94 -1.59 -10.70 -16.23
N ALA A 95 -2.80 -10.29 -16.62
CA ALA A 95 -3.02 -9.20 -17.57
C ALA A 95 -2.39 -7.88 -17.10
N SER A 96 -2.44 -7.58 -15.79
CA SER A 96 -1.80 -6.38 -15.22
C SER A 96 -0.27 -6.44 -15.32
N ILE A 97 0.31 -7.63 -15.27
CA ILE A 97 1.77 -7.85 -15.43
C ILE A 97 2.18 -7.76 -16.90
N ASP A 98 1.38 -8.33 -17.79
CA ASP A 98 1.71 -8.43 -19.23
C ASP A 98 1.57 -7.08 -19.93
N HIS A 99 0.69 -6.20 -19.46
CA HIS A 99 0.36 -4.90 -20.06
C HIS A 99 0.86 -3.68 -19.23
N MET A 100 1.90 -3.85 -18.40
CA MET A 100 2.43 -2.76 -17.56
C MET A 100 2.92 -1.53 -18.32
N ASP A 101 3.36 -1.69 -19.56
CA ASP A 101 3.77 -0.61 -20.45
C ASP A 101 2.60 0.32 -20.82
N GLU A 102 1.37 -0.20 -20.89
CA GLU A 102 0.18 0.59 -21.16
C GLU A 102 -0.12 1.60 -20.05
N PHE A 103 0.34 1.33 -18.82
CA PHE A 103 0.14 2.19 -17.67
C PHE A 103 1.28 3.20 -17.44
N GLY A 104 2.21 3.37 -18.39
CA GLY A 104 3.30 4.35 -18.31
C GLY A 104 4.26 4.11 -17.13
N LEU A 105 4.44 2.85 -16.73
CA LEU A 105 5.34 2.48 -15.65
C LEU A 105 6.80 2.40 -16.15
N SER A 106 7.73 3.00 -15.38
CA SER A 106 9.15 2.91 -15.73
C SER A 106 9.66 1.46 -15.64
N PRO A 107 10.73 1.10 -16.36
CA PRO A 107 11.31 -0.24 -16.31
C PRO A 107 11.64 -0.71 -14.88
N GLU A 108 12.12 0.21 -14.03
CA GLU A 108 12.44 -0.07 -12.63
C GLU A 108 11.16 -0.39 -11.83
N MET A 109 10.08 0.34 -12.10
CA MET A 109 8.78 0.10 -11.45
C MET A 109 8.17 -1.21 -11.93
N GLN A 110 8.23 -1.51 -13.22
CA GLN A 110 7.79 -2.79 -13.78
C GLN A 110 8.56 -3.95 -13.16
N LYS A 111 9.89 -3.82 -13.02
CA LYS A 111 10.70 -4.83 -12.34
C LYS A 111 10.26 -5.00 -10.88
N LEU A 112 10.09 -3.92 -10.15
CA LEU A 112 9.63 -3.96 -8.76
C LEU A 112 8.28 -4.66 -8.64
N ILE A 113 7.34 -4.39 -9.53
CA ILE A 113 6.02 -5.03 -9.56
C ILE A 113 6.17 -6.54 -9.79
N ARG A 114 6.93 -6.96 -10.81
CA ARG A 114 7.19 -8.39 -11.08
C ARG A 114 7.83 -9.12 -9.89
N ASP A 115 8.76 -8.45 -9.20
CA ASP A 115 9.51 -9.05 -8.09
C ASP A 115 8.70 -9.14 -6.78
N THR A 116 7.63 -8.34 -6.64
CA THR A 116 6.95 -8.16 -5.35
C THR A 116 5.46 -8.50 -5.34
N ARG A 117 4.84 -8.77 -6.50
CA ARG A 117 3.41 -9.11 -6.59
C ARG A 117 3.21 -10.63 -6.53
N GLU A 118 2.18 -11.03 -5.83
CA GLU A 118 1.62 -12.38 -5.95
C GLU A 118 0.61 -12.38 -7.09
N VAL A 119 0.84 -13.23 -8.09
CA VAL A 119 -0.03 -13.30 -9.28
C VAL A 119 -1.08 -14.37 -9.08
N VAL A 120 -2.35 -14.00 -9.19
CA VAL A 120 -3.50 -14.88 -9.07
C VAL A 120 -4.34 -14.84 -10.35
N PRO A 121 -5.07 -15.91 -10.70
CA PRO A 121 -5.88 -15.94 -11.93
C PRO A 121 -6.94 -14.84 -11.99
N SER A 122 -7.54 -14.47 -10.84
CA SER A 122 -8.48 -13.37 -10.71
C SER A 122 -8.42 -12.79 -9.31
N VAL A 123 -8.12 -11.50 -9.21
CA VAL A 123 -8.11 -10.75 -7.94
C VAL A 123 -9.51 -10.74 -7.32
N MET A 124 -10.56 -10.55 -8.13
CA MET A 124 -11.94 -10.56 -7.64
C MET A 124 -12.33 -11.91 -7.01
N GLU A 125 -11.99 -13.01 -7.66
CA GLU A 125 -12.32 -14.35 -7.12
C GLU A 125 -11.43 -14.68 -5.91
N TYR A 126 -10.18 -14.26 -5.92
CA TYR A 126 -9.30 -14.40 -4.75
C TYR A 126 -9.89 -13.69 -3.52
N VAL A 127 -10.31 -12.43 -3.69
CA VAL A 127 -10.94 -11.64 -2.60
C VAL A 127 -12.22 -12.31 -2.11
N LYS A 128 -13.11 -12.75 -3.01
CA LYS A 128 -14.38 -13.42 -2.64
C LYS A 128 -14.16 -14.72 -1.88
N THR A 129 -13.25 -15.56 -2.37
CA THR A 129 -13.09 -16.92 -1.84
C THR A 129 -12.32 -16.93 -0.51
N THR A 130 -11.37 -16.01 -0.32
CA THR A 130 -10.59 -15.91 0.91
C THR A 130 -11.33 -15.16 2.01
N GLY A 131 -12.28 -14.29 1.68
CA GLY A 131 -12.89 -13.37 2.64
C GLY A 131 -11.91 -12.32 3.19
N ALA A 132 -10.73 -12.17 2.56
CA ALA A 132 -9.65 -11.33 3.07
C ALA A 132 -10.02 -9.84 3.14
N GLU A 133 -9.49 -9.14 4.14
CA GLU A 133 -9.42 -7.69 4.20
C GLU A 133 -8.15 -7.18 3.49
N ALA A 134 -8.15 -5.94 3.01
CA ALA A 134 -6.98 -5.34 2.42
C ALA A 134 -6.53 -4.10 3.20
N GLU A 135 -5.23 -3.90 3.26
CA GLU A 135 -4.61 -2.72 3.83
C GLU A 135 -4.85 -1.48 2.94
N LYS A 136 -4.81 -1.68 1.63
CA LYS A 136 -5.14 -0.69 0.60
C LYS A 136 -5.41 -1.39 -0.73
N VAL A 137 -5.99 -0.65 -1.69
CA VAL A 137 -6.00 -1.02 -3.11
C VAL A 137 -5.20 0.03 -3.89
N ASN A 138 -4.18 -0.40 -4.64
CA ASN A 138 -3.49 0.45 -5.58
C ASN A 138 -4.10 0.26 -6.97
N ILE A 139 -4.32 1.35 -7.71
CA ILE A 139 -4.94 1.35 -9.03
C ILE A 139 -4.04 2.14 -9.98
N PHE A 140 -3.52 1.52 -11.02
CA PHE A 140 -2.80 2.19 -12.10
C PHE A 140 -3.73 2.44 -13.29
N MET A 141 -3.58 3.59 -13.93
CA MET A 141 -4.38 4.00 -15.07
C MET A 141 -3.52 4.69 -16.13
N ALA A 142 -3.77 4.37 -17.40
CA ALA A 142 -3.10 5.00 -18.53
C ALA A 142 -3.69 6.38 -18.84
N ASP A 143 -5.01 6.49 -18.80
CA ASP A 143 -5.73 7.72 -19.08
C ASP A 143 -5.89 8.56 -17.81
N LEU A 144 -5.32 9.78 -17.81
CA LEU A 144 -5.35 10.68 -16.66
C LEU A 144 -6.70 11.40 -16.49
N GLU A 145 -7.49 11.54 -17.53
CA GLU A 145 -8.84 12.10 -17.44
C GLU A 145 -9.79 11.09 -16.80
N GLU A 146 -9.76 9.84 -17.27
CA GLU A 146 -10.49 8.73 -16.63
C GLU A 146 -10.06 8.52 -15.18
N ARG A 147 -8.75 8.67 -14.88
CA ARG A 147 -8.24 8.61 -13.51
C ARG A 147 -8.91 9.65 -12.60
N GLU A 148 -9.09 10.89 -13.06
CA GLU A 148 -9.76 11.91 -12.26
C GLU A 148 -11.27 11.65 -12.12
N VAL A 149 -11.91 11.02 -13.10
CA VAL A 149 -13.30 10.56 -12.99
C VAL A 149 -13.41 9.46 -11.93
N LEU A 150 -12.57 8.43 -12.03
CA LEU A 150 -12.52 7.34 -11.05
C LEU A 150 -12.20 7.86 -9.64
N ARG A 151 -11.27 8.80 -9.52
CA ARG A 151 -10.92 9.43 -8.25
C ARG A 151 -12.15 10.08 -7.59
N LYS A 152 -12.93 10.86 -8.36
CA LYS A 152 -14.15 11.51 -7.86
C LYS A 152 -15.21 10.47 -7.45
N GLU A 153 -15.39 9.39 -8.23
CA GLU A 153 -16.33 8.31 -7.92
C GLU A 153 -15.96 7.63 -6.60
N LEU A 154 -14.67 7.33 -6.38
CA LEU A 154 -14.19 6.74 -5.14
C LEU A 154 -14.27 7.70 -3.95
N MET A 155 -13.96 8.99 -4.14
CA MET A 155 -14.06 10.02 -3.09
C MET A 155 -15.50 10.27 -2.62
N ALA A 156 -16.49 9.92 -3.41
CA ALA A 156 -17.90 9.99 -3.00
C ALA A 156 -18.29 8.92 -1.98
N ILE A 157 -17.41 7.95 -1.70
CA ILE A 157 -17.59 6.91 -0.68
C ILE A 157 -16.98 7.42 0.62
N PRO A 158 -17.78 7.73 1.67
CA PRO A 158 -17.30 8.40 2.89
C PRO A 158 -16.27 7.59 3.69
N GLU A 159 -16.28 6.26 3.53
CA GLU A 159 -15.41 5.32 4.23
C GLU A 159 -14.01 5.23 3.60
N LEU A 160 -13.78 5.88 2.46
CA LEU A 160 -12.50 5.81 1.75
C LEU A 160 -11.66 7.09 1.94
N SER A 161 -10.36 6.89 1.83
CA SER A 161 -9.34 7.94 1.71
C SER A 161 -8.52 7.66 0.45
N ILE A 162 -8.46 8.64 -0.46
CA ILE A 162 -7.82 8.50 -1.76
C ILE A 162 -6.58 9.38 -1.81
N SER A 163 -5.43 8.78 -2.06
CA SER A 163 -4.16 9.45 -2.29
C SER A 163 -3.51 9.00 -3.60
N SER A 164 -2.37 9.58 -3.94
CA SER A 164 -1.55 9.19 -5.09
C SER A 164 -0.09 9.36 -4.74
N SER A 165 0.74 8.42 -5.15
CA SER A 165 2.20 8.50 -5.03
C SER A 165 2.89 8.71 -6.38
N MET A 166 2.15 8.53 -7.47
CA MET A 166 2.59 8.72 -8.86
C MET A 166 1.49 9.45 -9.63
N TYR A 167 1.86 10.04 -10.79
CA TYR A 167 0.90 10.79 -11.62
C TYR A 167 -0.24 9.91 -12.19
N ASN A 168 0.00 8.63 -12.33
CA ASN A 168 -0.85 7.63 -12.99
C ASN A 168 -1.46 6.60 -12.03
N ASN A 169 -1.36 6.79 -10.71
CA ASN A 169 -1.97 5.87 -9.76
C ASN A 169 -2.98 6.56 -8.82
N LEU A 170 -3.84 5.73 -8.26
CA LEU A 170 -4.63 6.03 -7.07
C LEU A 170 -4.30 5.00 -6.00
N GLU A 171 -4.17 5.45 -4.76
CA GLU A 171 -4.05 4.59 -3.58
C GLU A 171 -5.31 4.77 -2.73
N VAL A 172 -6.07 3.71 -2.63
CA VAL A 172 -7.36 3.67 -1.92
C VAL A 172 -7.16 2.99 -0.58
N ASN A 173 -7.32 3.75 0.50
CA ASN A 173 -7.24 3.26 1.87
C ASN A 173 -8.60 3.41 2.56
N ALA A 174 -8.80 2.74 3.68
CA ALA A 174 -9.89 3.03 4.58
C ALA A 174 -9.71 4.43 5.20
N LYS A 175 -10.82 5.12 5.48
CA LYS A 175 -10.79 6.40 6.18
C LYS A 175 -10.16 6.24 7.56
N GLY A 176 -9.21 7.11 7.88
CA GLY A 176 -8.42 7.01 9.12
C GLY A 176 -7.14 6.17 8.99
N ALA A 177 -6.94 5.49 7.85
CA ALA A 177 -5.68 4.85 7.53
C ALA A 177 -4.72 5.89 6.94
N ASP A 178 -4.14 6.72 7.80
CA ASP A 178 -3.12 7.70 7.45
C ASP A 178 -1.94 7.66 8.45
N LYS A 179 -0.78 8.11 8.00
CA LYS A 179 0.46 8.05 8.78
C LYS A 179 0.38 8.85 10.08
N GLY A 180 -0.35 9.98 10.07
CA GLY A 180 -0.51 10.84 11.25
C GLY A 180 -1.36 10.16 12.32
N SER A 181 -2.53 9.63 11.96
CA SER A 181 -3.41 8.87 12.86
C SER A 181 -2.72 7.61 13.41
N ALA A 182 -1.95 6.91 12.57
CA ALA A 182 -1.18 5.75 13.00
C ALA A 182 -0.06 6.13 13.98
N LEU A 183 0.63 7.24 13.75
CA LEU A 183 1.67 7.74 14.64
C LEU A 183 1.10 8.19 15.99
N LEU A 184 0.00 8.93 15.98
CA LEU A 184 -0.69 9.37 17.21
C LEU A 184 -1.18 8.19 18.06
N TRP A 185 -1.59 7.10 17.41
CA TRP A 185 -1.98 5.89 18.13
C TRP A 185 -0.78 5.17 18.73
N LEU A 186 0.38 5.20 18.06
CA LEU A 186 1.60 4.51 18.51
C LEU A 186 2.31 5.25 19.66
N ALA A 187 2.20 6.58 19.70
CA ALA A 187 2.82 7.44 20.71
C ALA A 187 2.08 7.37 22.07
#